data_4f6d66f0466f067409dcaed03454a83a
#
_entry.id   4f6d66f0466f067409dcaed03454a83a
#
_cell.length_a   1.000
_cell.length_b   1.000
_cell.length_c   1.000
_cell.angle_alpha   90.00
_cell.angle_beta   90.00
_cell.angle_gamma   90.00
#
_symmetry.space_group_name_H-M   'P 1'
#
loop_
_entity.id
_entity.type
_entity.pdbx_description
1 polymer ?
#
loop_
_entity_poly.entity_id
_entity_poly.type
_entity_poly.pdbx_seq_one_letter_code
_entity_poly.pdbx_strand_id
1 'polypeptide(L)'
;MDDPLLAFRPEFPILARTTYLVSNSLGAMPRNVPDRLAEYVDQWAELGVRAWANGWWEMPIAVGDEIAPLIGAPSGSVAMFANVTTAQAAVLTSLEYAAPRDKIVMTALDFPSVRYVYDQLGSRLGATIDVVPSGDGIGIETDRLLEAIDERTRLVSISHVLFRSAFIVDVEAVCRRAHEVGALVSLDSFHAIGVLPVDVVAMGVDFMTGGVLKWLCGGPGGCFLYTAPDVSGRLAPAFTGWMAHETPFGFAPRMEYSSGPTRWLNGTPAIPALFAALEGPRIVRRAGVHRIREKSIRQTTRLIELADARGFAITAPRDAAVRGGTVAFAVPHAAEVAKFLLSRNVIIDYRPDAGIRVAPHFYTSDQELETAVDLIDEALRVGSWREFT
;
A
#
# COMPACT_ATOMS: atom_id res chain seq x y z
N MET A 1 -29.81 -8.93 3.03
CA MET A 1 -29.11 -9.35 4.26
C MET A 1 -28.50 -8.12 4.91
N ASP A 2 -28.59 -8.02 6.23
CA ASP A 2 -28.01 -6.90 6.97
C ASP A 2 -26.47 -7.04 6.89
N ASP A 3 -25.77 -6.00 6.42
CA ASP A 3 -24.31 -6.01 6.28
C ASP A 3 -23.68 -5.40 7.56
N PRO A 4 -23.16 -6.23 8.47
CA PRO A 4 -22.68 -5.76 9.77
C PRO A 4 -21.49 -4.79 9.68
N LEU A 5 -20.76 -4.76 8.56
CA LEU A 5 -19.65 -3.83 8.35
C LEU A 5 -20.14 -2.40 8.11
N LEU A 6 -21.40 -2.20 7.71
CA LEU A 6 -21.99 -0.86 7.58
C LEU A 6 -22.14 -0.13 8.92
N ALA A 7 -22.11 -0.85 10.05
CA ALA A 7 -22.09 -0.25 11.38
C ALA A 7 -20.86 0.66 11.62
N PHE A 8 -19.77 0.49 10.86
CA PHE A 8 -18.58 1.35 10.91
C PHE A 8 -18.72 2.67 10.13
N ARG A 9 -19.73 2.83 9.26
CA ARG A 9 -19.89 4.06 8.44
C ARG A 9 -19.88 5.36 9.24
N PRO A 10 -20.53 5.46 10.42
CA PRO A 10 -20.51 6.68 11.23
C PRO A 10 -19.11 7.10 11.69
N GLU A 11 -18.12 6.20 11.66
CA GLU A 11 -16.73 6.54 12.00
C GLU A 11 -16.04 7.35 10.90
N PHE A 12 -16.66 7.50 9.72
CA PHE A 12 -16.10 8.18 8.55
C PHE A 12 -17.03 9.32 8.08
N PRO A 13 -16.84 10.56 8.54
CA PRO A 13 -17.79 11.66 8.31
C PRO A 13 -18.13 11.96 6.85
N ILE A 14 -17.20 11.76 5.92
CA ILE A 14 -17.41 12.00 4.49
C ILE A 14 -18.53 11.14 3.91
N LEU A 15 -18.74 9.93 4.45
CA LEU A 15 -19.72 8.96 3.95
C LEU A 15 -21.18 9.39 4.17
N ALA A 16 -21.42 10.40 5.01
CA ALA A 16 -22.75 10.98 5.19
C ALA A 16 -23.21 11.83 4.00
N ARG A 17 -22.28 12.24 3.12
CA ARG A 17 -22.54 13.22 2.04
C ARG A 17 -22.06 12.77 0.67
N THR A 18 -21.29 11.66 0.61
CA THR A 18 -20.53 11.30 -0.58
C THR A 18 -20.52 9.79 -0.75
N THR A 19 -20.78 9.31 -1.96
CA THR A 19 -20.47 7.95 -2.37
C THR A 19 -18.96 7.85 -2.58
N TYR A 20 -18.26 7.16 -1.69
CA TYR A 20 -16.80 7.15 -1.61
C TYR A 20 -16.24 5.80 -2.08
N LEU A 21 -15.74 5.75 -3.31
CA LEU A 21 -15.31 4.53 -4.01
C LEU A 21 -13.85 4.61 -4.49
N VAL A 22 -12.98 5.29 -3.71
CA VAL A 22 -11.60 5.61 -4.09
C VAL A 22 -10.58 5.17 -3.03
N SER A 23 -10.92 4.16 -2.21
CA SER A 23 -10.07 3.69 -1.10
C SER A 23 -8.71 3.15 -1.58
N ASN A 24 -8.59 2.76 -2.84
CA ASN A 24 -7.34 2.39 -3.49
C ASN A 24 -6.37 3.57 -3.73
N SER A 25 -6.83 4.82 -3.59
CA SER A 25 -6.03 6.04 -3.75
C SER A 25 -5.85 6.76 -2.41
N LEU A 26 -6.96 7.04 -1.72
CA LEU A 26 -7.00 7.60 -0.37
C LEU A 26 -8.19 6.99 0.38
N GLY A 27 -7.97 6.44 1.56
CA GLY A 27 -9.05 5.99 2.46
C GLY A 27 -9.84 7.16 3.04
N ALA A 28 -11.09 6.92 3.41
CA ALA A 28 -11.89 7.93 4.12
C ALA A 28 -11.26 8.25 5.48
N MET A 29 -11.25 9.53 5.87
CA MET A 29 -10.68 9.97 7.14
C MET A 29 -11.54 9.50 8.32
N PRO A 30 -10.96 8.81 9.33
CA PRO A 30 -11.65 8.50 10.57
C PRO A 30 -12.05 9.76 11.36
N ARG A 31 -13.18 9.69 12.05
CA ARG A 31 -13.77 10.80 12.84
C ARG A 31 -12.81 11.32 13.92
N ASN A 32 -12.02 10.45 14.53
CA ASN A 32 -11.15 10.77 15.67
C ASN A 32 -9.77 11.29 15.26
N VAL A 33 -9.46 11.40 13.96
CA VAL A 33 -8.17 11.96 13.50
C VAL A 33 -7.94 13.41 13.97
N PRO A 34 -8.94 14.33 13.97
CA PRO A 34 -8.75 15.66 14.53
C PRO A 34 -8.33 15.65 15.99
N ASP A 35 -8.89 14.76 16.83
CA ASP A 35 -8.53 14.65 18.24
C ASP A 35 -7.09 14.17 18.42
N ARG A 36 -6.62 13.23 17.58
CA ARG A 36 -5.22 12.80 17.56
C ARG A 36 -4.26 13.91 17.17
N LEU A 37 -4.64 14.74 16.19
CA LEU A 37 -3.83 15.89 15.81
C LEU A 37 -3.83 16.99 16.91
N ALA A 38 -4.95 17.17 17.62
CA ALA A 38 -5.02 18.05 18.77
C ALA A 38 -4.09 17.55 19.89
N GLU A 39 -4.07 16.25 20.18
CA GLU A 39 -3.14 15.65 21.15
C GLU A 39 -1.67 15.95 20.82
N TYR A 40 -1.29 15.85 19.53
CA TYR A 40 0.05 16.25 19.09
C TYR A 40 0.33 17.73 19.38
N VAL A 41 -0.62 18.61 19.05
CA VAL A 41 -0.49 20.06 19.24
C VAL A 41 -0.35 20.38 20.72
N ASP A 42 -1.17 19.78 21.58
CA ASP A 42 -1.15 19.99 23.03
C ASP A 42 0.16 19.51 23.64
N GLN A 43 0.64 18.32 23.26
CA GLN A 43 1.94 17.81 23.70
C GLN A 43 3.08 18.76 23.31
N TRP A 44 3.08 19.27 22.09
CA TRP A 44 4.09 20.22 21.63
C TRP A 44 4.00 21.55 22.40
N ALA A 45 2.80 22.09 22.57
CA ALA A 45 2.59 23.35 23.27
C ALA A 45 3.00 23.30 24.75
N GLU A 46 2.69 22.18 25.45
CA GLU A 46 2.91 22.05 26.88
C GLU A 46 4.29 21.51 27.23
N LEU A 47 4.80 20.56 26.44
CA LEU A 47 6.04 19.84 26.75
C LEU A 47 7.24 20.41 26.00
N GLY A 48 7.05 21.01 24.82
CA GLY A 48 8.14 21.45 23.95
C GLY A 48 9.08 20.27 23.64
N VAL A 49 10.39 20.47 23.79
CA VAL A 49 11.41 19.43 23.55
C VAL A 49 11.23 18.19 24.42
N ARG A 50 10.57 18.29 25.56
CA ARG A 50 10.32 17.14 26.46
C ARG A 50 9.35 16.11 25.86
N ALA A 51 8.59 16.49 24.82
CA ALA A 51 7.70 15.57 24.10
C ALA A 51 8.47 14.37 23.50
N TRP A 52 9.73 14.54 23.12
CA TRP A 52 10.59 13.45 22.66
C TRP A 52 10.72 12.34 23.70
N ALA A 53 11.00 12.68 24.95
CA ALA A 53 11.10 11.72 26.05
C ALA A 53 9.72 11.24 26.53
N ASN A 54 8.63 11.84 26.05
CA ASN A 54 7.27 11.51 26.44
C ASN A 54 6.51 10.81 25.29
N GLY A 55 7.20 9.93 24.56
CA GLY A 55 6.60 8.99 23.60
C GLY A 55 6.87 9.30 22.13
N TRP A 56 7.30 10.53 21.76
CA TRP A 56 7.56 10.82 20.34
C TRP A 56 8.73 10.02 19.78
N TRP A 57 9.70 9.68 20.64
CA TRP A 57 10.86 8.89 20.24
C TRP A 57 10.47 7.48 19.80
N GLU A 58 9.55 6.88 20.51
CA GLU A 58 9.09 5.52 20.29
C GLU A 58 8.02 5.42 19.18
N MET A 59 7.37 6.53 18.80
CA MET A 59 6.25 6.52 17.86
C MET A 59 6.50 5.79 16.54
N PRO A 60 7.67 5.90 15.89
CA PRO A 60 7.90 5.18 14.63
C PRO A 60 7.77 3.66 14.77
N ILE A 61 8.06 3.10 15.93
CA ILE A 61 7.91 1.67 16.20
C ILE A 61 6.53 1.38 16.81
N ALA A 62 6.04 2.21 17.72
CA ALA A 62 4.74 2.02 18.36
C ALA A 62 3.59 2.04 17.33
N VAL A 63 3.63 2.93 16.34
CA VAL A 63 2.66 2.93 15.23
C VAL A 63 2.86 1.72 14.31
N GLY A 64 4.11 1.29 14.10
CA GLY A 64 4.42 0.04 13.40
C GLY A 64 3.80 -1.18 14.10
N ASP A 65 3.80 -1.22 15.42
CA ASP A 65 3.19 -2.28 16.23
C ASP A 65 1.65 -2.31 16.15
N GLU A 66 0.99 -1.20 15.81
CA GLU A 66 -0.43 -1.21 15.47
C GLU A 66 -0.71 -1.84 14.08
N ILE A 67 0.28 -1.82 13.19
CA ILE A 67 0.20 -2.40 11.84
C ILE A 67 0.62 -3.88 11.87
N ALA A 68 1.59 -4.26 12.68
CA ALA A 68 2.15 -5.60 12.73
C ALA A 68 1.08 -6.73 12.79
N PRO A 69 0.03 -6.65 13.61
CA PRO A 69 -1.02 -7.68 13.63
C PRO A 69 -1.85 -7.78 12.35
N LEU A 70 -1.90 -6.73 11.53
CA LEU A 70 -2.63 -6.72 10.26
C LEU A 70 -1.88 -7.45 9.13
N ILE A 71 -0.59 -7.71 9.34
CA ILE A 71 0.28 -8.39 8.37
C ILE A 71 0.90 -9.68 8.94
N GLY A 72 0.44 -10.15 10.11
CA GLY A 72 1.00 -11.35 10.76
C GLY A 72 2.45 -11.18 11.21
N ALA A 73 2.93 -9.93 11.38
CA ALA A 73 4.31 -9.65 11.76
C ALA A 73 4.51 -9.68 13.29
N PRO A 74 5.70 -10.07 13.79
CA PRO A 74 6.05 -9.91 15.18
C PRO A 74 6.09 -8.43 15.60
N SER A 75 5.75 -8.14 16.87
CA SER A 75 5.97 -6.81 17.44
C SER A 75 7.45 -6.40 17.35
N GLY A 76 7.71 -5.13 17.09
CA GLY A 76 9.05 -4.58 16.91
C GLY A 76 9.72 -4.93 15.58
N SER A 77 9.00 -5.48 14.59
CA SER A 77 9.55 -5.75 13.25
C SER A 77 9.09 -4.77 12.18
N VAL A 78 8.28 -3.77 12.55
CA VAL A 78 7.72 -2.76 11.64
C VAL A 78 8.16 -1.37 12.08
N ALA A 79 8.80 -0.64 11.18
CA ALA A 79 9.25 0.74 11.38
C ALA A 79 8.50 1.70 10.45
N MET A 80 8.11 2.88 10.96
CA MET A 80 7.40 3.88 10.16
C MET A 80 8.35 4.81 9.41
N PHE A 81 7.99 5.08 8.16
CA PHE A 81 8.65 5.99 7.22
C PHE A 81 7.67 7.07 6.73
N ALA A 82 8.21 8.15 6.16
CA ALA A 82 7.35 9.19 5.58
C ALA A 82 6.66 8.77 4.27
N ASN A 83 7.33 7.93 3.46
CA ASN A 83 6.80 7.48 2.15
C ASN A 83 7.55 6.22 1.66
N VAL A 84 6.99 5.56 0.63
CA VAL A 84 7.55 4.32 0.06
C VAL A 84 8.93 4.53 -0.56
N THR A 85 9.22 5.69 -1.15
CA THR A 85 10.52 5.96 -1.79
C THR A 85 11.66 5.87 -0.78
N THR A 86 11.49 6.45 0.41
CA THR A 86 12.49 6.40 1.49
C THR A 86 12.60 5.00 2.11
N ALA A 87 11.50 4.29 2.27
CA ALA A 87 11.51 2.90 2.74
C ALA A 87 12.23 1.96 1.77
N GLN A 88 11.92 2.06 0.48
CA GLN A 88 12.60 1.27 -0.57
C GLN A 88 14.08 1.67 -0.74
N ALA A 89 14.44 2.93 -0.53
CA ALA A 89 15.83 3.35 -0.53
C ALA A 89 16.62 2.72 0.63
N ALA A 90 16.01 2.57 1.81
CA ALA A 90 16.63 1.85 2.92
C ALA A 90 16.85 0.37 2.57
N VAL A 91 15.85 -0.32 2.00
CA VAL A 91 16.00 -1.70 1.54
C VAL A 91 17.11 -1.81 0.51
N LEU A 92 17.04 -0.99 -0.55
CA LEU A 92 17.97 -1.05 -1.67
C LEU A 92 19.43 -0.83 -1.24
N THR A 93 19.67 0.14 -0.34
CA THR A 93 21.00 0.48 0.15
C THR A 93 21.52 -0.43 1.27
N SER A 94 20.71 -1.37 1.74
CA SER A 94 21.14 -2.39 2.71
C SER A 94 21.83 -3.60 2.06
N LEU A 95 21.81 -3.68 0.71
CA LEU A 95 22.29 -4.80 -0.05
C LEU A 95 23.51 -4.39 -0.92
N GLU A 96 24.41 -5.33 -1.11
CA GLU A 96 25.51 -5.19 -2.05
C GLU A 96 25.13 -5.82 -3.40
N TYR A 97 25.43 -5.12 -4.50
CA TYR A 97 25.17 -5.55 -5.86
C TYR A 97 26.50 -5.69 -6.60
N ALA A 98 27.07 -6.89 -6.56
CA ALA A 98 28.31 -7.22 -7.21
C ALA A 98 28.19 -8.60 -7.89
N ALA A 99 28.83 -8.76 -9.08
CA ALA A 99 28.85 -10.02 -9.76
C ALA A 99 29.34 -11.17 -8.83
N PRO A 100 28.71 -12.33 -8.90
CA PRO A 100 27.64 -12.72 -9.82
C PRO A 100 26.21 -12.32 -9.38
N ARG A 101 26.00 -11.68 -8.24
CA ARG A 101 24.71 -11.40 -7.61
C ARG A 101 24.36 -9.91 -7.69
N ASP A 102 24.13 -9.43 -8.88
CA ASP A 102 23.92 -8.02 -9.19
C ASP A 102 22.52 -7.69 -9.76
N LYS A 103 21.64 -8.71 -9.88
CA LYS A 103 20.34 -8.55 -10.52
C LYS A 103 19.21 -8.27 -9.53
N ILE A 104 18.34 -7.31 -9.89
CA ILE A 104 17.04 -7.05 -9.25
C ILE A 104 15.95 -7.40 -10.26
N VAL A 105 15.00 -8.25 -9.88
CA VAL A 105 13.83 -8.58 -10.68
C VAL A 105 12.65 -7.73 -10.25
N MET A 106 11.98 -7.09 -11.20
CA MET A 106 10.76 -6.28 -11.03
C MET A 106 9.74 -6.64 -12.09
N THR A 107 8.52 -6.07 -12.00
CA THR A 107 7.50 -6.21 -13.03
C THR A 107 7.22 -4.89 -13.74
N ALA A 108 6.72 -4.96 -14.99
CA ALA A 108 6.34 -3.77 -15.76
C ALA A 108 5.12 -3.04 -15.18
N LEU A 109 4.37 -3.69 -14.27
CA LEU A 109 3.15 -3.17 -13.69
C LEU A 109 3.33 -2.69 -12.23
N ASP A 110 4.56 -2.62 -11.73
CA ASP A 110 4.86 -2.07 -10.41
C ASP A 110 4.59 -0.56 -10.36
N PHE A 111 4.33 -0.05 -9.15
CA PHE A 111 4.00 1.36 -8.96
C PHE A 111 5.20 2.26 -9.31
N PRO A 112 4.99 3.36 -10.07
CA PRO A 112 6.07 4.19 -10.60
C PRO A 112 7.09 4.69 -9.57
N SER A 113 6.66 5.06 -8.35
CA SER A 113 7.62 5.53 -7.32
C SER A 113 8.63 4.46 -6.93
N VAL A 114 8.19 3.19 -6.85
CA VAL A 114 9.10 2.06 -6.59
C VAL A 114 10.01 1.88 -7.78
N ARG A 115 9.46 1.80 -9.00
CA ARG A 115 10.26 1.65 -10.22
C ARG A 115 11.32 2.74 -10.36
N TYR A 116 10.97 4.01 -10.14
CA TYR A 116 11.92 5.12 -10.32
C TYR A 116 13.07 5.07 -9.31
N VAL A 117 12.83 4.71 -8.04
CA VAL A 117 13.91 4.61 -7.06
C VAL A 117 14.88 3.46 -7.41
N TYR A 118 14.36 2.35 -7.90
CA TYR A 118 15.18 1.22 -8.32
C TYR A 118 16.00 1.55 -9.58
N ASP A 119 15.39 2.15 -10.60
CA ASP A 119 16.09 2.56 -11.81
C ASP A 119 17.20 3.59 -11.51
N GLN A 120 16.95 4.58 -10.65
CA GLN A 120 17.89 5.66 -10.40
C GLN A 120 18.95 5.30 -9.35
N LEU A 121 18.56 4.72 -8.23
CA LEU A 121 19.47 4.41 -7.14
C LEU A 121 20.12 3.04 -7.33
N GLY A 122 19.35 2.01 -7.74
CA GLY A 122 19.85 0.65 -7.93
C GLY A 122 20.97 0.61 -8.98
N SER A 123 20.79 1.28 -10.12
CA SER A 123 21.84 1.37 -11.15
C SER A 123 23.13 2.03 -10.63
N ARG A 124 23.03 3.03 -9.77
CA ARG A 124 24.22 3.67 -9.13
C ARG A 124 24.91 2.78 -8.11
N LEU A 125 24.17 1.84 -7.52
CA LEU A 125 24.71 0.83 -6.61
C LEU A 125 25.30 -0.38 -7.34
N GLY A 126 25.26 -0.40 -8.69
CA GLY A 126 25.78 -1.49 -9.52
C GLY A 126 24.75 -2.58 -9.84
N ALA A 127 23.48 -2.38 -9.48
CA ALA A 127 22.44 -3.36 -9.80
C ALA A 127 22.01 -3.32 -11.27
N THR A 128 21.77 -4.49 -11.86
CA THR A 128 21.08 -4.68 -13.13
C THR A 128 19.59 -4.87 -12.87
N ILE A 129 18.73 -4.03 -13.45
CA ILE A 129 17.28 -4.14 -13.27
C ILE A 129 16.68 -4.97 -14.39
N ASP A 130 16.12 -6.12 -14.08
CA ASP A 130 15.39 -7.00 -14.98
C ASP A 130 13.88 -6.83 -14.77
N VAL A 131 13.15 -6.50 -15.84
CA VAL A 131 11.73 -6.12 -15.78
C VAL A 131 10.89 -7.10 -16.56
N VAL A 132 10.15 -7.91 -15.85
CA VAL A 132 9.22 -8.89 -16.42
C VAL A 132 8.02 -8.17 -17.05
N PRO A 133 7.82 -8.29 -18.38
CA PRO A 133 6.69 -7.64 -19.03
C PRO A 133 5.37 -8.35 -18.74
N SER A 134 4.27 -7.60 -18.85
CA SER A 134 2.91 -8.14 -18.87
C SER A 134 2.46 -8.42 -20.31
N GLY A 135 1.77 -9.53 -20.54
CA GLY A 135 1.22 -9.89 -21.84
C GLY A 135 -0.09 -9.15 -22.16
N ASP A 136 -0.89 -8.83 -21.16
CA ASP A 136 -2.24 -8.25 -21.30
C ASP A 136 -2.43 -6.88 -20.65
N GLY A 137 -1.43 -6.39 -19.90
CA GLY A 137 -1.52 -5.16 -19.11
C GLY A 137 -2.36 -5.28 -17.83
N ILE A 138 -2.91 -6.46 -17.53
CA ILE A 138 -3.76 -6.73 -16.37
C ILE A 138 -2.99 -7.50 -15.30
N GLY A 139 -2.29 -8.57 -15.69
CA GLY A 139 -1.56 -9.45 -14.79
C GLY A 139 -0.11 -9.67 -15.18
N ILE A 140 0.59 -10.45 -14.38
CA ILE A 140 1.92 -10.98 -14.66
C ILE A 140 1.81 -12.50 -14.66
N GLU A 141 2.27 -13.15 -15.73
CA GLU A 141 2.33 -14.60 -15.81
C GLU A 141 3.34 -15.11 -14.77
N THR A 142 2.86 -15.91 -13.81
CA THR A 142 3.67 -16.41 -12.70
C THR A 142 4.91 -17.15 -13.19
N ASP A 143 4.78 -18.06 -14.14
CA ASP A 143 5.91 -18.85 -14.68
C ASP A 143 7.01 -17.95 -15.24
N ARG A 144 6.63 -16.91 -15.99
CA ARG A 144 7.56 -15.93 -16.56
C ARG A 144 8.30 -15.13 -15.49
N LEU A 145 7.60 -14.78 -14.40
CA LEU A 145 8.22 -14.10 -13.27
C LEU A 145 9.20 -15.04 -12.55
N LEU A 146 8.84 -16.31 -12.34
CA LEU A 146 9.71 -17.31 -11.71
C LEU A 146 10.94 -17.62 -12.56
N GLU A 147 10.81 -17.70 -13.89
CA GLU A 147 11.92 -17.90 -14.82
C GLU A 147 12.95 -16.76 -14.80
N ALA A 148 12.49 -15.52 -14.54
CA ALA A 148 13.39 -14.37 -14.42
C ALA A 148 14.24 -14.40 -13.14
N ILE A 149 13.89 -15.22 -12.14
CA ILE A 149 14.61 -15.34 -10.87
C ILE A 149 15.64 -16.45 -10.98
N ASP A 150 16.92 -16.08 -11.05
CA ASP A 150 18.06 -16.98 -11.19
C ASP A 150 19.17 -16.72 -10.15
N GLU A 151 20.29 -17.41 -10.26
CA GLU A 151 21.44 -17.32 -9.34
C GLU A 151 22.10 -15.94 -9.31
N ARG A 152 21.89 -15.09 -10.33
CA ARG A 152 22.33 -13.69 -10.33
C ARG A 152 21.42 -12.80 -9.52
N THR A 153 20.19 -13.23 -9.24
CA THR A 153 19.20 -12.41 -8.54
C THR A 153 19.64 -12.15 -7.10
N ARG A 154 19.73 -10.88 -6.74
CA ARG A 154 20.02 -10.42 -5.38
C ARG A 154 18.73 -10.05 -4.62
N LEU A 155 17.79 -9.46 -5.35
CA LEU A 155 16.52 -8.97 -4.82
C LEU A 155 15.41 -9.16 -5.85
N VAL A 156 14.24 -9.56 -5.39
CA VAL A 156 12.98 -9.49 -6.14
C VAL A 156 12.13 -8.39 -5.52
N SER A 157 11.81 -7.35 -6.27
CA SER A 157 10.97 -6.24 -5.79
C SER A 157 9.70 -6.18 -6.61
N ILE A 158 8.57 -6.53 -6.01
CA ILE A 158 7.28 -6.66 -6.70
C ILE A 158 6.14 -6.08 -5.88
N SER A 159 5.06 -5.70 -6.55
CA SER A 159 3.79 -5.35 -5.91
C SER A 159 2.99 -6.61 -5.57
N HIS A 160 2.42 -6.69 -4.36
CA HIS A 160 1.49 -7.75 -3.97
C HIS A 160 0.19 -7.67 -4.78
N VAL A 161 -0.34 -6.45 -4.92
CA VAL A 161 -1.52 -6.17 -5.73
C VAL A 161 -1.20 -5.03 -6.69
N LEU A 162 -1.35 -5.28 -7.97
CA LEU A 162 -1.03 -4.31 -9.02
C LEU A 162 -1.97 -3.11 -8.98
N PHE A 163 -1.43 -1.90 -9.03
CA PHE A 163 -2.18 -0.67 -8.77
C PHE A 163 -3.22 -0.31 -9.84
N ARG A 164 -3.02 -0.73 -11.09
CA ARG A 164 -3.95 -0.45 -12.20
C ARG A 164 -5.13 -1.41 -12.22
N SER A 165 -4.84 -2.70 -12.22
CA SER A 165 -5.81 -3.78 -12.44
C SER A 165 -6.36 -4.42 -11.16
N ALA A 166 -5.65 -4.23 -10.04
CA ALA A 166 -5.85 -4.98 -8.80
C ALA A 166 -5.56 -6.51 -8.92
N PHE A 167 -4.72 -6.93 -9.87
CA PHE A 167 -4.25 -8.31 -9.94
C PHE A 167 -3.41 -8.65 -8.71
N ILE A 168 -3.67 -9.81 -8.10
CA ILE A 168 -2.93 -10.34 -6.96
C ILE A 168 -1.82 -11.25 -7.49
N VAL A 169 -0.56 -10.93 -7.17
CA VAL A 169 0.61 -11.74 -7.53
C VAL A 169 0.74 -12.92 -6.57
N ASP A 170 1.17 -14.09 -7.07
CA ASP A 170 1.49 -15.27 -6.25
C ASP A 170 2.82 -15.06 -5.51
N VAL A 171 2.73 -14.36 -4.37
CA VAL A 171 3.90 -13.98 -3.55
C VAL A 171 4.59 -15.21 -2.96
N GLU A 172 3.83 -16.24 -2.56
CA GLU A 172 4.41 -17.44 -1.95
C GLU A 172 5.28 -18.21 -2.96
N ALA A 173 4.83 -18.32 -4.22
CA ALA A 173 5.64 -18.93 -5.28
C ALA A 173 6.91 -18.11 -5.54
N VAL A 174 6.80 -16.77 -5.56
CA VAL A 174 7.94 -15.86 -5.77
C VAL A 174 8.94 -15.97 -4.60
N CYS A 175 8.49 -15.94 -3.35
CA CYS A 175 9.36 -16.07 -2.17
C CYS A 175 10.11 -17.40 -2.18
N ARG A 176 9.39 -18.50 -2.43
CA ARG A 176 10.00 -19.83 -2.53
C ARG A 176 11.09 -19.87 -3.59
N ARG A 177 10.79 -19.40 -4.81
CA ARG A 177 11.78 -19.38 -5.90
C ARG A 177 12.97 -18.46 -5.61
N ALA A 178 12.73 -17.28 -5.05
CA ALA A 178 13.80 -16.35 -4.67
C ALA A 178 14.74 -16.98 -3.62
N HIS A 179 14.20 -17.61 -2.60
CA HIS A 179 14.98 -18.24 -1.55
C HIS A 179 15.75 -19.49 -2.05
N GLU A 180 15.22 -20.26 -3.01
CA GLU A 180 15.95 -21.37 -3.64
C GLU A 180 17.27 -20.91 -4.27
N VAL A 181 17.32 -19.70 -4.85
CA VAL A 181 18.52 -19.12 -5.43
C VAL A 181 19.25 -18.16 -4.46
N GLY A 182 18.78 -18.04 -3.21
CA GLY A 182 19.36 -17.17 -2.17
C GLY A 182 19.10 -15.67 -2.40
N ALA A 183 18.11 -15.28 -3.21
CA ALA A 183 17.64 -13.92 -3.34
C ALA A 183 16.69 -13.53 -2.19
N LEU A 184 16.54 -12.23 -1.90
CA LEU A 184 15.57 -11.69 -0.97
C LEU A 184 14.35 -11.12 -1.71
N VAL A 185 13.22 -10.98 -1.01
CA VAL A 185 11.97 -10.44 -1.57
C VAL A 185 11.55 -9.17 -0.84
N SER A 186 11.39 -8.07 -1.58
CA SER A 186 10.78 -6.82 -1.14
C SER A 186 9.39 -6.66 -1.74
N LEU A 187 8.36 -6.73 -0.92
CA LEU A 187 6.96 -6.69 -1.33
C LEU A 187 6.35 -5.31 -1.11
N ASP A 188 5.80 -4.69 -2.16
CA ASP A 188 4.96 -3.50 -2.05
C ASP A 188 3.50 -3.91 -1.83
N SER A 189 2.98 -3.68 -0.63
CA SER A 189 1.62 -4.08 -0.23
C SER A 189 0.62 -2.92 -0.13
N PHE A 190 0.92 -1.77 -0.72
CA PHE A 190 0.06 -0.57 -0.66
C PHE A 190 -1.38 -0.79 -1.14
N HIS A 191 -1.61 -1.76 -2.01
CA HIS A 191 -2.93 -2.12 -2.53
C HIS A 191 -3.50 -3.41 -1.92
N ALA A 192 -2.78 -4.05 -1.01
CA ALA A 192 -3.19 -5.31 -0.36
C ALA A 192 -3.62 -5.11 1.09
N ILE A 193 -2.76 -4.45 1.90
CA ILE A 193 -3.00 -4.32 3.34
C ILE A 193 -4.30 -3.57 3.65
N GLY A 194 -5.13 -4.16 4.50
CA GLY A 194 -6.43 -3.61 4.90
C GLY A 194 -7.61 -4.08 4.05
N VAL A 195 -7.36 -4.75 2.91
CA VAL A 195 -8.40 -5.33 2.04
C VAL A 195 -8.17 -6.81 1.73
N LEU A 196 -6.92 -7.28 1.86
CA LEU A 196 -6.56 -8.70 1.79
C LEU A 196 -5.98 -9.16 3.14
N PRO A 197 -6.26 -10.38 3.58
CA PRO A 197 -5.47 -11.02 4.62
C PRO A 197 -4.01 -11.17 4.16
N VAL A 198 -3.09 -10.79 5.02
CA VAL A 198 -1.65 -10.85 4.77
C VAL A 198 -0.97 -11.48 5.98
N ASP A 199 -0.08 -12.44 5.75
CA ASP A 199 0.79 -13.02 6.77
C ASP A 199 2.21 -13.08 6.21
N VAL A 200 3.04 -12.11 6.59
CA VAL A 200 4.41 -11.97 6.06
C VAL A 200 5.31 -13.13 6.44
N VAL A 201 5.02 -13.80 7.57
CA VAL A 201 5.80 -14.96 8.04
C VAL A 201 5.44 -16.18 7.22
N ALA A 202 4.14 -16.46 7.05
CA ALA A 202 3.67 -17.60 6.24
C ALA A 202 4.06 -17.46 4.77
N MET A 203 4.01 -16.23 4.23
CA MET A 203 4.40 -15.93 2.85
C MET A 203 5.92 -15.97 2.64
N GLY A 204 6.72 -15.92 3.70
CA GLY A 204 8.19 -15.92 3.60
C GLY A 204 8.77 -14.60 3.10
N VAL A 205 8.12 -13.45 3.35
CA VAL A 205 8.56 -12.15 2.87
C VAL A 205 9.71 -11.61 3.71
N ASP A 206 10.80 -11.17 3.07
CA ASP A 206 11.96 -10.59 3.75
C ASP A 206 11.76 -9.12 4.11
N PHE A 207 11.18 -8.34 3.18
CA PHE A 207 10.82 -6.94 3.38
C PHE A 207 9.40 -6.68 2.85
N MET A 208 8.62 -5.91 3.59
CA MET A 208 7.34 -5.42 3.10
C MET A 208 7.22 -3.92 3.33
N THR A 209 6.91 -3.18 2.27
CA THR A 209 6.48 -1.79 2.39
C THR A 209 4.98 -1.67 2.17
N GLY A 210 4.38 -0.73 2.87
CA GLY A 210 2.96 -0.41 2.71
C GLY A 210 2.68 0.97 3.28
N GLY A 211 1.50 1.50 3.00
CA GLY A 211 1.11 2.82 3.49
C GLY A 211 -0.25 2.82 4.14
N VAL A 212 -0.40 3.65 5.17
CA VAL A 212 -1.67 3.75 5.90
C VAL A 212 -2.73 4.57 5.16
N LEU A 213 -2.34 5.31 4.10
CA LEU A 213 -3.22 6.30 3.46
C LEU A 213 -4.40 5.71 2.68
N LYS A 214 -4.31 4.45 2.22
CA LYS A 214 -5.33 3.81 1.36
C LYS A 214 -6.33 3.01 2.20
N TRP A 215 -6.29 1.71 2.10
CA TRP A 215 -7.21 0.78 2.75
C TRP A 215 -7.13 0.80 4.29
N LEU A 216 -6.02 1.29 4.85
CA LEU A 216 -5.87 1.48 6.30
C LEU A 216 -6.44 2.82 6.81
N CYS A 217 -6.90 3.73 5.94
CA CYS A 217 -7.57 4.99 6.31
C CYS A 217 -6.77 5.90 7.28
N GLY A 218 -5.42 5.78 7.29
CA GLY A 218 -4.55 6.50 8.23
C GLY A 218 -3.98 7.83 7.70
N GLY A 219 -4.43 8.28 6.51
CA GLY A 219 -3.96 9.53 5.90
C GLY A 219 -2.54 9.46 5.29
N PRO A 220 -2.12 10.52 4.57
CA PRO A 220 -0.81 10.60 3.96
C PRO A 220 0.30 10.86 4.99
N GLY A 221 1.56 10.51 4.63
CA GLY A 221 2.75 10.73 5.46
C GLY A 221 3.12 9.54 6.36
N GLY A 222 2.30 8.47 6.38
CA GLY A 222 2.60 7.21 7.07
C GLY A 222 2.83 6.09 6.06
N CYS A 223 4.07 5.64 5.96
CA CYS A 223 4.48 4.42 5.26
C CYS A 223 5.18 3.52 6.29
N PHE A 224 5.14 2.22 6.10
CA PHE A 224 5.87 1.29 6.97
C PHE A 224 6.83 0.42 6.17
N LEU A 225 7.87 -0.02 6.85
CA LEU A 225 8.78 -1.08 6.44
C LEU A 225 8.71 -2.19 7.49
N TYR A 226 8.23 -3.37 7.09
CA TYR A 226 8.50 -4.62 7.80
C TYR A 226 9.83 -5.17 7.32
N THR A 227 10.61 -5.70 8.24
CA THR A 227 11.83 -6.48 7.94
C THR A 227 11.80 -7.76 8.74
N ALA A 228 11.95 -8.89 8.06
CA ALA A 228 12.02 -10.20 8.72
C ALA A 228 13.17 -10.20 9.77
N PRO A 229 12.94 -10.69 11.00
CA PRO A 229 13.90 -10.58 12.09
C PRO A 229 15.28 -11.18 11.80
N ASP A 230 15.34 -12.28 11.08
CA ASP A 230 16.58 -12.94 10.67
C ASP A 230 17.34 -12.17 9.59
N VAL A 231 16.64 -11.40 8.75
CA VAL A 231 17.20 -10.51 7.75
C VAL A 231 17.66 -9.19 8.40
N SER A 232 16.84 -8.63 9.27
CA SER A 232 17.12 -7.36 9.95
C SER A 232 18.47 -7.37 10.69
N GLY A 233 18.78 -8.45 11.40
CA GLY A 233 20.02 -8.56 12.16
C GLY A 233 21.31 -8.59 11.32
N ARG A 234 21.20 -8.93 10.03
CA ARG A 234 22.35 -9.12 9.12
C ARG A 234 22.61 -7.92 8.20
N LEU A 235 21.65 -7.02 8.06
CA LEU A 235 21.71 -5.92 7.10
C LEU A 235 21.71 -4.57 7.79
N ALA A 236 22.33 -3.58 7.11
CA ALA A 236 22.41 -2.21 7.56
C ALA A 236 22.23 -1.27 6.37
N PRO A 237 21.18 -0.43 6.34
CA PRO A 237 20.95 0.48 5.22
C PRO A 237 21.99 1.60 5.18
N ALA A 238 22.59 1.85 4.00
CA ALA A 238 23.43 3.04 3.84
C ALA A 238 22.61 4.34 3.79
N PHE A 239 21.35 4.24 3.39
CA PHE A 239 20.37 5.33 3.55
C PHE A 239 19.87 5.32 5.00
N THR A 240 20.62 5.97 5.88
CA THR A 240 20.45 5.95 7.35
C THR A 240 20.47 7.35 7.94
N GLY A 241 20.35 7.44 9.25
CA GLY A 241 20.43 8.70 9.99
C GLY A 241 20.54 8.48 11.50
N TRP A 242 20.52 9.55 12.26
CA TRP A 242 20.80 9.54 13.69
C TRP A 242 19.81 8.68 14.51
N MET A 243 18.55 8.52 14.05
CA MET A 243 17.55 7.66 14.70
C MET A 243 17.91 6.17 14.66
N ALA A 244 18.76 5.77 13.72
CA ALA A 244 19.19 4.37 13.57
C ALA A 244 20.42 4.03 14.43
N HIS A 245 21.03 5.00 15.11
CA HIS A 245 22.20 4.80 15.94
C HIS A 245 21.84 4.07 17.25
N GLU A 246 22.74 3.21 17.75
CA GLU A 246 22.55 2.48 19.02
C GLU A 246 22.41 3.45 20.21
N THR A 247 23.14 4.55 20.19
CA THR A 247 23.10 5.62 21.19
C THR A 247 22.87 6.97 20.51
N PRO A 248 21.65 7.29 20.04
CA PRO A 248 21.40 8.47 19.20
C PRO A 248 21.84 9.80 19.83
N PHE A 249 21.57 9.96 21.13
CA PHE A 249 21.93 11.16 21.87
C PHE A 249 23.42 11.21 22.34
N GLY A 250 24.19 10.17 22.04
CA GLY A 250 25.63 10.16 22.22
C GLY A 250 26.36 10.97 21.16
N PHE A 251 25.70 11.28 20.02
CA PHE A 251 26.24 12.03 18.88
C PHE A 251 27.65 11.57 18.48
N ALA A 252 27.85 10.23 18.52
CA ALA A 252 29.12 9.61 18.16
C ALA A 252 29.52 9.93 16.71
N PRO A 253 30.82 10.12 16.40
CA PRO A 253 31.30 10.49 15.08
C PRO A 253 31.20 9.34 14.03
N ARG A 254 30.98 8.13 14.51
CA ARG A 254 30.85 6.93 13.66
C ARG A 254 29.47 6.31 13.86
N MET A 255 28.92 5.79 12.76
CA MET A 255 27.63 5.08 12.79
C MET A 255 27.81 3.70 13.42
N GLU A 256 27.02 3.42 14.46
CA GLU A 256 26.82 2.12 15.07
C GLU A 256 25.32 1.84 15.07
N TYR A 257 24.89 0.84 14.29
CA TYR A 257 23.47 0.57 14.13
C TYR A 257 22.86 -0.06 15.38
N SER A 258 21.68 0.41 15.74
CA SER A 258 20.84 -0.22 16.75
C SER A 258 20.60 -1.69 16.42
N SER A 259 20.53 -2.51 17.45
CA SER A 259 20.20 -3.93 17.33
C SER A 259 18.72 -4.20 16.98
N GLY A 260 17.83 -3.23 17.27
CA GLY A 260 16.39 -3.32 17.07
C GLY A 260 15.89 -2.77 15.72
N PRO A 261 14.56 -2.63 15.56
CA PRO A 261 13.93 -2.16 14.33
C PRO A 261 14.28 -0.71 13.99
N THR A 262 14.69 0.09 14.97
CA THR A 262 15.14 1.47 14.79
C THR A 262 16.35 1.59 13.85
N ARG A 263 17.14 0.51 13.66
CA ARG A 263 18.27 0.49 12.71
C ARG A 263 17.86 0.83 11.26
N TRP A 264 16.57 0.67 10.92
CA TRP A 264 16.04 0.99 9.62
C TRP A 264 15.58 2.45 9.48
N LEU A 265 15.48 3.17 10.61
CA LEU A 265 15.11 4.59 10.61
C LEU A 265 16.24 5.47 10.04
N ASN A 266 15.89 6.72 9.73
CA ASN A 266 16.86 7.68 9.22
C ASN A 266 16.81 9.00 9.99
N GLY A 267 16.22 10.05 9.44
CA GLY A 267 16.11 11.37 10.10
C GLY A 267 14.94 11.44 11.07
N THR A 268 14.70 12.62 11.55
CA THR A 268 13.59 12.94 12.45
C THR A 268 12.25 12.57 11.80
N PRO A 269 11.40 11.76 12.45
CA PRO A 269 10.14 11.31 11.88
C PRO A 269 9.09 12.42 11.80
N ALA A 270 8.13 12.25 10.90
CA ALA A 270 6.98 13.15 10.74
C ALA A 270 5.92 12.88 11.82
N ILE A 271 6.17 13.31 13.05
CA ILE A 271 5.34 13.03 14.23
C ILE A 271 3.84 13.30 14.00
N PRO A 272 3.39 14.45 13.42
CA PRO A 272 1.96 14.67 13.20
C PRO A 272 1.31 13.59 12.32
N ALA A 273 2.03 13.09 11.31
CA ALA A 273 1.52 12.02 10.45
C ALA A 273 1.37 10.69 11.22
N LEU A 274 2.24 10.42 12.18
CA LEU A 274 2.14 9.23 13.03
C LEU A 274 0.93 9.28 13.97
N PHE A 275 0.61 10.46 14.53
CA PHE A 275 -0.64 10.65 15.30
C PHE A 275 -1.87 10.40 14.42
N ALA A 276 -1.91 10.98 13.22
CA ALA A 276 -3.03 10.77 12.29
C ALA A 276 -3.17 9.30 11.85
N ALA A 277 -2.06 8.57 11.74
CA ALA A 277 -2.00 7.19 11.26
C ALA A 277 -2.64 6.15 12.21
N LEU A 278 -2.85 6.49 13.48
CA LEU A 278 -3.25 5.53 14.53
C LEU A 278 -4.68 4.98 14.36
N GLU A 279 -5.65 5.84 14.01
CA GLU A 279 -7.07 5.48 14.08
C GLU A 279 -7.52 4.52 12.97
N GLY A 280 -7.04 4.75 11.74
CA GLY A 280 -7.44 3.94 10.60
C GLY A 280 -7.11 2.45 10.76
N PRO A 281 -5.85 2.06 11.03
CA PRO A 281 -5.47 0.67 11.26
C PRO A 281 -6.26 0.01 12.41
N ARG A 282 -6.55 0.75 13.48
CA ARG A 282 -7.36 0.26 14.62
C ARG A 282 -8.80 -0.07 14.21
N ILE A 283 -9.42 0.79 13.38
CA ILE A 283 -10.76 0.54 12.85
C ILE A 283 -10.75 -0.69 11.94
N VAL A 284 -9.79 -0.79 11.01
CA VAL A 284 -9.64 -1.94 10.10
C VAL A 284 -9.46 -3.24 10.88
N ARG A 285 -8.63 -3.24 11.93
CA ARG A 285 -8.45 -4.40 12.82
C ARG A 285 -9.76 -4.80 13.52
N ARG A 286 -10.55 -3.84 14.06
CA ARG A 286 -11.87 -4.11 14.66
C ARG A 286 -12.89 -4.63 13.64
N ALA A 287 -12.86 -4.09 12.42
CA ALA A 287 -13.70 -4.57 11.32
C ALA A 287 -13.35 -6.02 10.92
N GLY A 288 -12.07 -6.38 11.00
CA GLY A 288 -11.55 -7.72 10.71
C GLY A 288 -11.29 -7.94 9.23
N VAL A 289 -10.01 -8.10 8.85
CA VAL A 289 -9.58 -8.14 7.44
C VAL A 289 -10.23 -9.31 6.67
N HIS A 290 -10.47 -10.45 7.30
CA HIS A 290 -11.17 -11.58 6.64
C HIS A 290 -12.60 -11.20 6.23
N ARG A 291 -13.37 -10.57 7.11
CA ARG A 291 -14.73 -10.08 6.80
C ARG A 291 -14.70 -8.98 5.73
N ILE A 292 -13.69 -8.12 5.79
CA ILE A 292 -13.45 -7.09 4.76
C ILE A 292 -13.20 -7.76 3.41
N ARG A 293 -12.37 -8.82 3.37
CA ARG A 293 -12.07 -9.56 2.14
C ARG A 293 -13.31 -10.25 1.56
N GLU A 294 -14.12 -10.91 2.37
CA GLU A 294 -15.36 -11.55 1.94
C GLU A 294 -16.30 -10.53 1.28
N LYS A 295 -16.49 -9.37 1.92
CA LYS A 295 -17.28 -8.28 1.35
C LYS A 295 -16.65 -7.73 0.07
N SER A 296 -15.33 -7.54 0.03
CA SER A 296 -14.60 -7.05 -1.13
C SER A 296 -14.80 -7.96 -2.35
N ILE A 297 -14.70 -9.29 -2.17
CA ILE A 297 -14.97 -10.27 -3.23
C ILE A 297 -16.41 -10.11 -3.74
N ARG A 298 -17.40 -10.07 -2.86
CA ARG A 298 -18.81 -9.92 -3.23
C ARG A 298 -19.05 -8.61 -3.99
N GLN A 299 -18.54 -7.49 -3.48
CA GLN A 299 -18.75 -6.18 -4.10
C GLN A 299 -18.01 -6.01 -5.42
N THR A 300 -16.79 -6.50 -5.54
CA THR A 300 -16.06 -6.46 -6.82
C THR A 300 -16.66 -7.39 -7.85
N THR A 301 -17.24 -8.53 -7.46
CA THR A 301 -18.01 -9.39 -8.37
C THR A 301 -19.27 -8.68 -8.83
N ARG A 302 -20.01 -8.03 -7.93
CA ARG A 302 -21.20 -7.25 -8.30
C ARG A 302 -20.85 -6.10 -9.26
N LEU A 303 -19.73 -5.41 -9.08
CA LEU A 303 -19.27 -4.38 -10.01
C LEU A 303 -19.02 -4.94 -11.42
N ILE A 304 -18.43 -6.14 -11.54
CA ILE A 304 -18.23 -6.81 -12.83
C ILE A 304 -19.55 -7.15 -13.49
N GLU A 305 -20.52 -7.71 -12.75
CA GLU A 305 -21.87 -8.00 -13.27
C GLU A 305 -22.56 -6.74 -13.78
N LEU A 306 -22.49 -5.65 -13.02
CA LEU A 306 -23.07 -4.36 -13.39
C LEU A 306 -22.43 -3.77 -14.66
N ALA A 307 -21.11 -3.92 -14.81
CA ALA A 307 -20.35 -3.49 -15.98
C ALA A 307 -20.69 -4.33 -17.22
N ASP A 308 -20.73 -5.65 -17.07
CA ASP A 308 -21.08 -6.58 -18.15
C ASP A 308 -22.50 -6.31 -18.68
N ALA A 309 -23.46 -6.05 -17.79
CA ALA A 309 -24.84 -5.72 -18.17
C ALA A 309 -24.94 -4.41 -19.00
N ARG A 310 -23.92 -3.55 -18.96
CA ARG A 310 -23.84 -2.28 -19.72
C ARG A 310 -22.81 -2.32 -20.85
N GLY A 311 -22.14 -3.46 -21.06
CA GLY A 311 -21.14 -3.64 -22.10
C GLY A 311 -19.84 -2.86 -21.83
N PHE A 312 -19.54 -2.53 -20.57
CA PHE A 312 -18.28 -1.88 -20.23
C PHE A 312 -17.13 -2.89 -20.29
N ALA A 313 -16.03 -2.52 -20.92
CA ALA A 313 -14.83 -3.34 -20.92
C ALA A 313 -14.15 -3.29 -19.54
N ILE A 314 -13.75 -4.45 -19.02
CA ILE A 314 -13.14 -4.58 -17.70
C ILE A 314 -11.64 -4.80 -17.87
N THR A 315 -10.84 -4.01 -17.16
CA THR A 315 -9.38 -4.07 -17.12
C THR A 315 -8.88 -4.54 -15.74
N ALA A 316 -9.63 -5.45 -15.12
CA ALA A 316 -9.32 -6.11 -13.85
C ALA A 316 -9.50 -7.63 -14.00
N PRO A 317 -8.85 -8.45 -13.15
CA PRO A 317 -9.06 -9.90 -13.17
C PRO A 317 -10.54 -10.25 -12.91
N ARG A 318 -11.09 -11.15 -13.72
CA ARG A 318 -12.46 -11.65 -13.51
C ARG A 318 -12.52 -12.69 -12.40
N ASP A 319 -11.47 -13.49 -12.26
CA ASP A 319 -11.35 -14.45 -11.17
C ASP A 319 -11.15 -13.73 -9.84
N ALA A 320 -12.05 -13.99 -8.88
CA ALA A 320 -12.00 -13.42 -7.54
C ALA A 320 -10.78 -13.85 -6.71
N ALA A 321 -10.20 -15.01 -7.04
CA ALA A 321 -9.01 -15.52 -6.34
C ALA A 321 -7.78 -14.62 -6.57
N VAL A 322 -7.65 -14.07 -7.78
CA VAL A 322 -6.53 -13.21 -8.18
C VAL A 322 -6.93 -11.74 -8.35
N ARG A 323 -8.11 -11.34 -7.86
CA ARG A 323 -8.59 -9.96 -7.89
C ARG A 323 -8.55 -9.32 -6.50
N GLY A 324 -7.90 -8.17 -6.38
CA GLY A 324 -7.90 -7.33 -5.17
C GLY A 324 -9.21 -6.55 -4.96
N GLY A 325 -9.12 -5.43 -4.25
CA GLY A 325 -10.29 -4.64 -3.82
C GLY A 325 -10.84 -3.64 -4.84
N THR A 326 -10.29 -3.57 -6.05
CA THR A 326 -10.64 -2.57 -7.07
C THR A 326 -11.12 -3.25 -8.35
N VAL A 327 -12.11 -2.66 -9.03
CA VAL A 327 -12.47 -3.00 -10.42
C VAL A 327 -12.22 -1.78 -11.29
N ALA A 328 -11.55 -1.99 -12.42
CA ALA A 328 -11.26 -0.95 -13.39
C ALA A 328 -12.11 -1.15 -14.66
N PHE A 329 -12.67 -0.06 -15.19
CA PHE A 329 -13.51 -0.02 -16.38
C PHE A 329 -12.87 0.82 -17.47
N ALA A 330 -12.67 0.25 -18.65
CA ALA A 330 -12.29 0.99 -19.85
C ALA A 330 -13.56 1.46 -20.57
N VAL A 331 -13.96 2.70 -20.31
CA VAL A 331 -15.10 3.35 -20.98
C VAL A 331 -14.63 4.54 -21.80
N PRO A 332 -15.33 4.94 -22.88
CA PRO A 332 -15.05 6.17 -23.61
C PRO A 332 -15.10 7.38 -22.68
N HIS A 333 -14.27 8.39 -22.92
CA HIS A 333 -14.28 9.65 -22.16
C HIS A 333 -14.14 9.47 -20.64
N ALA A 334 -13.36 8.46 -20.21
CA ALA A 334 -13.26 8.05 -18.81
C ALA A 334 -12.83 9.18 -17.87
N ALA A 335 -11.96 10.09 -18.33
CA ALA A 335 -11.52 11.24 -17.54
C ALA A 335 -12.66 12.24 -17.29
N GLU A 336 -13.43 12.55 -18.32
CA GLU A 336 -14.58 13.47 -18.28
C GLU A 336 -15.74 12.83 -17.48
N VAL A 337 -15.98 11.54 -17.67
CA VAL A 337 -16.96 10.76 -16.88
C VAL A 337 -16.59 10.80 -15.39
N ALA A 338 -15.31 10.66 -15.04
CA ALA A 338 -14.88 10.76 -13.66
C ALA A 338 -15.14 12.15 -13.06
N LYS A 339 -14.92 13.22 -13.82
CA LYS A 339 -15.27 14.60 -13.39
C LYS A 339 -16.80 14.78 -13.24
N PHE A 340 -17.60 14.19 -14.15
CA PHE A 340 -19.06 14.18 -14.04
C PHE A 340 -19.51 13.50 -12.73
N LEU A 341 -19.00 12.32 -12.42
CA LEU A 341 -19.32 11.62 -11.18
C LEU A 341 -18.96 12.46 -9.94
N LEU A 342 -17.80 13.11 -9.97
CA LEU A 342 -17.38 14.00 -8.88
C LEU A 342 -18.39 15.16 -8.68
N SER A 343 -18.95 15.74 -9.75
CA SER A 343 -19.99 16.76 -9.65
C SER A 343 -21.32 16.26 -9.03
N ARG A 344 -21.50 14.94 -9.01
CA ARG A 344 -22.64 14.23 -8.40
C ARG A 344 -22.34 13.67 -7.01
N ASN A 345 -21.24 14.11 -6.37
CA ASN A 345 -20.75 13.62 -5.07
C ASN A 345 -20.43 12.10 -5.07
N VAL A 346 -20.05 11.54 -6.21
CA VAL A 346 -19.51 10.19 -6.33
C VAL A 346 -18.02 10.29 -6.60
N ILE A 347 -17.20 9.88 -5.62
CA ILE A 347 -15.74 9.97 -5.73
C ILE A 347 -15.19 8.60 -6.17
N ILE A 348 -14.66 8.60 -7.38
CA ILE A 348 -13.88 7.52 -7.99
C ILE A 348 -12.55 8.09 -8.48
N ASP A 349 -11.68 7.28 -9.04
CA ASP A 349 -10.53 7.83 -9.75
C ASP A 349 -10.42 7.31 -11.19
N TYR A 350 -9.69 8.08 -11.98
CA TYR A 350 -9.28 7.72 -13.33
C TYR A 350 -7.76 7.64 -13.41
N ARG A 351 -7.26 6.62 -14.10
CA ARG A 351 -5.83 6.54 -14.46
C ARG A 351 -5.67 6.19 -15.94
N PRO A 352 -4.70 6.82 -16.63
CA PRO A 352 -4.30 6.37 -17.97
C PRO A 352 -3.99 4.87 -17.97
N ASP A 353 -4.37 4.19 -19.03
CA ASP A 353 -4.20 2.75 -19.26
C ASP A 353 -4.93 1.82 -18.26
N ALA A 354 -5.64 2.35 -17.28
CA ALA A 354 -6.51 1.60 -16.38
C ALA A 354 -7.98 1.94 -16.56
N GLY A 355 -8.32 3.18 -16.96
CA GLY A 355 -9.67 3.67 -17.02
C GLY A 355 -10.21 4.19 -15.68
N ILE A 356 -11.53 4.11 -15.49
CA ILE A 356 -12.20 4.41 -14.23
C ILE A 356 -11.95 3.27 -13.24
N ARG A 357 -11.44 3.58 -12.04
CA ARG A 357 -11.25 2.60 -10.98
C ARG A 357 -12.26 2.82 -9.87
N VAL A 358 -13.01 1.77 -9.55
CA VAL A 358 -14.01 1.74 -8.47
C VAL A 358 -13.51 0.84 -7.36
N ALA A 359 -13.30 1.39 -6.20
CA ALA A 359 -12.64 0.73 -5.07
C ALA A 359 -13.49 0.82 -3.79
N PRO A 360 -14.54 -0.03 -3.67
CA PRO A 360 -15.35 -0.12 -2.47
C PRO A 360 -14.55 -0.64 -1.29
N HIS A 361 -14.92 -0.21 -0.08
CA HIS A 361 -14.32 -0.71 1.14
C HIS A 361 -15.39 -1.23 2.11
N PHE A 362 -14.98 -1.72 3.29
CA PHE A 362 -15.91 -2.32 4.25
C PHE A 362 -17.10 -1.44 4.64
N TYR A 363 -16.97 -0.13 4.54
CA TYR A 363 -18.02 0.85 4.82
C TYR A 363 -18.92 1.17 3.61
N THR A 364 -18.64 0.63 2.42
CA THR A 364 -19.43 0.89 1.20
C THR A 364 -20.69 0.01 1.18
N SER A 365 -21.85 0.59 0.85
CA SER A 365 -23.09 -0.15 0.61
C SER A 365 -23.17 -0.64 -0.84
N ASP A 366 -23.98 -1.70 -1.10
CA ASP A 366 -24.18 -2.20 -2.45
C ASP A 366 -24.92 -1.18 -3.34
N GLN A 367 -25.82 -0.39 -2.74
CA GLN A 367 -26.53 0.68 -3.44
C GLN A 367 -25.59 1.75 -4.01
N GLU A 368 -24.49 2.04 -3.30
CA GLU A 368 -23.47 3.00 -3.78
C GLU A 368 -22.77 2.49 -5.04
N LEU A 369 -22.59 1.17 -5.18
CA LEU A 369 -22.01 0.57 -6.39
C LEU A 369 -22.96 0.71 -7.59
N GLU A 370 -24.24 0.38 -7.38
CA GLU A 370 -25.27 0.51 -8.40
C GLU A 370 -25.39 1.97 -8.87
N THR A 371 -25.49 2.91 -7.92
CA THR A 371 -25.55 4.33 -8.23
C THR A 371 -24.35 4.82 -9.03
N ALA A 372 -23.13 4.38 -8.69
CA ALA A 372 -21.93 4.80 -9.41
C ALA A 372 -21.92 4.27 -10.86
N VAL A 373 -22.29 3.01 -11.07
CA VAL A 373 -22.31 2.38 -12.41
C VAL A 373 -23.46 2.95 -13.25
N ASP A 374 -24.63 3.24 -12.66
CA ASP A 374 -25.74 3.92 -13.32
C ASP A 374 -25.37 5.31 -13.81
N LEU A 375 -24.64 6.09 -12.99
CA LEU A 375 -24.17 7.41 -13.38
C LEU A 375 -23.10 7.36 -14.49
N ILE A 376 -22.25 6.34 -14.54
CA ILE A 376 -21.33 6.12 -15.66
C ILE A 376 -22.13 5.89 -16.94
N ASP A 377 -23.12 5.00 -16.90
CA ASP A 377 -23.99 4.70 -18.06
C ASP A 377 -24.79 5.93 -18.51
N GLU A 378 -25.38 6.66 -17.57
CA GLU A 378 -26.08 7.93 -17.83
C GLU A 378 -25.17 8.92 -18.54
N ALA A 379 -23.97 9.15 -18.01
CA ALA A 379 -23.02 10.10 -18.58
C ALA A 379 -22.65 9.76 -20.03
N LEU A 380 -22.47 8.48 -20.33
CA LEU A 380 -22.13 8.00 -21.66
C LEU A 380 -23.33 8.09 -22.63
N ARG A 381 -24.52 7.64 -22.20
CA ARG A 381 -25.74 7.60 -23.01
C ARG A 381 -26.30 8.98 -23.31
N VAL A 382 -26.34 9.88 -22.32
CA VAL A 382 -26.90 11.22 -22.47
C VAL A 382 -25.84 12.19 -23.01
N GLY A 383 -24.56 11.90 -22.82
CA GLY A 383 -23.46 12.74 -23.26
C GLY A 383 -23.11 13.85 -22.27
N SER A 384 -23.50 13.74 -20.98
CA SER A 384 -23.24 14.72 -19.92
C SER A 384 -21.77 14.92 -19.64
N TRP A 385 -20.90 13.95 -20.01
CA TRP A 385 -19.46 14.09 -19.93
C TRP A 385 -18.89 15.26 -20.74
N ARG A 386 -19.61 15.74 -21.79
CA ARG A 386 -19.18 16.86 -22.66
C ARG A 386 -19.04 18.19 -21.91
N GLU A 387 -19.74 18.34 -20.79
CA GLU A 387 -19.64 19.54 -19.95
C GLU A 387 -18.29 19.65 -19.22
N PHE A 388 -17.46 18.57 -19.26
CA PHE A 388 -16.20 18.42 -18.52
C PHE A 388 -14.98 18.27 -19.43
N THR A 389 -15.13 18.49 -20.73
CA THR A 389 -14.04 18.46 -21.72
C THR A 389 -13.11 19.67 -21.63
#